data_a5795034e6b4c3d002011aee6bb44f79
#
_entry.id   a5795034e6b4c3d002011aee6bb44f79
#
_cell.length_a   1.000
_cell.length_b   1.000
_cell.length_c   1.000
_cell.angle_alpha   90.00
_cell.angle_beta   90.00
_cell.angle_gamma   90.00
#
_symmetry.space_group_name_H-M   'P 1'
#
loop_
_entity.id
_entity.type
_entity.pdbx_description
1 polymer ?
#
loop_
_entity_poly.entity_id
_entity_poly.type
_entity_poly.pdbx_seq_one_letter_code
_entity_poly.pdbx_strand_id
1 'polypeptide(L)' 'MSNWTVWVGGSEVNSHYLTRTQAISIASDWFNRGYDDVIVEEIK' A
#
# COMPACT_ATOMS: atom_id res chain seq x y z
N MET A 1 14.63 -0.42 -10.53
CA MET A 1 13.32 0.21 -10.28
C MET A 1 12.78 -0.29 -8.97
N SER A 2 12.09 0.59 -8.25
CA SER A 2 11.52 0.23 -6.94
C SER A 2 10.17 -0.43 -7.11
N ASN A 3 9.95 -1.49 -6.36
CA ASN A 3 8.64 -2.11 -6.21
C ASN A 3 8.08 -1.73 -4.85
N TRP A 4 6.78 -1.55 -4.78
CA TRP A 4 6.11 -1.12 -3.57
C TRP A 4 4.91 -2.02 -3.29
N THR A 5 4.56 -2.14 -2.02
CA THR A 5 3.39 -2.90 -1.60
C THR A 5 2.68 -2.17 -0.47
N VAL A 6 1.40 -2.47 -0.29
CA VAL A 6 0.56 -1.84 0.72
C VAL A 6 -0.04 -2.92 1.61
N TRP A 7 0.04 -2.71 2.92
CA TRP A 7 -0.51 -3.61 3.93
C TRP A 7 -1.61 -2.88 4.70
N VAL A 8 -2.72 -3.55 4.90
CA VAL A 8 -3.83 -3.03 5.71
C VAL A 8 -4.25 -4.13 6.69
N GLY A 9 -4.19 -3.83 7.97
CA GLY A 9 -4.53 -4.80 9.01
C GLY A 9 -3.66 -6.04 8.98
N GLY A 10 -2.41 -5.90 8.53
CA GLY A 10 -1.48 -7.02 8.43
C GLY A 10 -1.63 -7.87 7.17
N SER A 11 -2.52 -7.48 6.26
CA SER A 11 -2.73 -8.19 4.99
C SER A 11 -2.29 -7.34 3.82
N GLU A 12 -1.56 -7.93 2.89
CA GLU A 12 -1.17 -7.26 1.64
C GLU A 12 -2.39 -7.15 0.73
N VAL A 13 -2.73 -5.92 0.34
CA VAL A 13 -3.98 -5.65 -0.38
C VAL A 13 -3.82 -5.55 -1.89
N ASN A 14 -2.59 -5.50 -2.38
CA ASN A 14 -2.32 -5.51 -3.82
C ASN A 14 -1.93 -6.92 -4.27
N SER A 15 -2.31 -7.28 -5.49
CA SER A 15 -2.02 -8.61 -6.05
C SER A 15 -0.69 -8.66 -6.80
N HIS A 16 -0.06 -7.53 -7.03
CA HIS A 16 1.23 -7.41 -7.71
C HIS A 16 1.93 -6.16 -7.17
N TYR A 17 3.23 -6.05 -7.38
CA TYR A 17 3.96 -4.88 -6.92
C TYR A 17 3.54 -3.63 -7.67
N LEU A 18 3.64 -2.50 -6.97
CA LEU A 18 3.15 -1.21 -7.41
C LEU A 18 4.32 -0.26 -7.58
N THR A 19 4.09 0.84 -8.32
CA THR A 19 4.99 1.98 -8.27
C THR A 19 4.75 2.74 -6.95
N ARG A 20 5.69 3.61 -6.60
CA ARG A 20 5.54 4.44 -5.40
C ARG A 20 4.24 5.26 -5.44
N THR A 21 3.95 5.88 -6.58
CA THR A 21 2.74 6.68 -6.76
C THR A 21 1.48 5.84 -6.58
N GLN A 22 1.45 4.64 -7.19
CA GLN A 22 0.31 3.74 -7.05
C GLN A 22 0.13 3.30 -5.60
N ALA A 23 1.21 2.97 -4.91
CA ALA A 23 1.14 2.54 -3.52
C ALA A 23 0.58 3.63 -2.62
N ILE A 24 1.04 4.87 -2.80
CA ILE A 24 0.56 6.00 -2.01
C ILE A 24 -0.94 6.23 -2.27
N SER A 25 -1.36 6.13 -3.52
CA SER A 25 -2.77 6.32 -3.88
C SER A 25 -3.66 5.25 -3.25
N ILE A 26 -3.24 4.00 -3.30
CA ILE A 26 -4.00 2.89 -2.71
C ILE A 26 -4.05 3.02 -1.19
N ALA A 27 -2.92 3.35 -0.56
CA ALA A 27 -2.87 3.55 0.88
C ALA A 27 -3.80 4.68 1.32
N SER A 28 -3.83 5.77 0.57
CA SER A 28 -4.71 6.91 0.85
C SER A 28 -6.18 6.49 0.78
N ASP A 29 -6.56 5.70 -0.22
CA ASP A 29 -7.92 5.19 -0.35
C ASP A 29 -8.34 4.36 0.86
N TRP A 30 -7.47 3.44 1.30
CA TRP A 30 -7.76 2.63 2.48
C TRP A 30 -7.88 3.46 3.73
N PHE A 31 -6.97 4.43 3.91
CA PHE A 31 -7.01 5.32 5.06
C PHE A 31 -8.33 6.12 5.09
N ASN A 32 -8.77 6.60 3.92
CA ASN A 32 -10.02 7.36 3.80
C ASN A 32 -11.26 6.52 4.09
N ARG A 33 -11.15 5.20 4.02
CA ARG A 33 -12.24 4.30 4.38
C ARG A 33 -12.33 4.04 5.89
N GLY A 34 -11.42 4.61 6.67
CA GLY A 34 -11.42 4.47 8.12
C GLY A 34 -10.40 3.49 8.68
N TYR A 35 -9.56 2.91 7.85
CA TYR A 35 -8.49 2.03 8.32
C TYR A 35 -7.31 2.88 8.74
N ASP A 36 -6.80 2.67 9.96
CA ASP A 36 -5.66 3.40 10.49
C ASP A 36 -4.38 2.57 10.46
N ASP A 37 -4.48 1.31 10.09
CA ASP A 37 -3.40 0.33 10.10
C ASP A 37 -2.92 0.11 8.66
N VAL A 38 -2.53 1.19 7.99
CA VAL A 38 -2.13 1.19 6.59
C VAL A 38 -0.62 1.43 6.51
N ILE A 39 0.11 0.50 5.89
CA ILE A 39 1.57 0.56 5.76
C ILE A 39 1.95 0.51 4.28
N VAL A 40 2.83 1.41 3.87
CA VAL A 40 3.43 1.41 2.53
C VAL A 40 4.88 0.98 2.69
N GLU A 41 5.27 -0.05 1.96
CA GLU A 41 6.60 -0.63 2.07
C GLU A 41 7.30 -0.67 0.72
N GLU A 42 8.55 -0.26 0.68
CA GLU A 42 9.39 -0.40 -0.51
C GLU A 42 10.08 -1.78 -0.49
N ILE A 43 9.95 -2.51 -1.59
CA ILE A 43 10.57 -3.82 -1.77
C ILE A 43 11.84 -3.58 -2.60
N LYS A 44 12.98 -3.88 -2.05
CA LYS A 44 14.27 -3.67 -2.73
C LYS A 44 14.81 -4.93 -3.37
#